data_0e0e341be2c84ebbb1ede14a28e97ae9
#
_entry.id   0e0e341be2c84ebbb1ede14a28e97ae9
#
_cell.length_a   1.000
_cell.length_b   1.000
_cell.length_c   1.000
_cell.angle_alpha   90.00
_cell.angle_beta   90.00
_cell.angle_gamma   90.00
#
_symmetry.space_group_name_H-M   'P 1'
#
loop_
_entity.id
_entity.type
_entity.pdbx_description
1 polymer ?
#
loop_
_entity_poly.entity_id
_entity_poly.type
_entity_poly.pdbx_seq_one_letter_code
_entity_poly.pdbx_strand_id
1 'polypeptide(L)'
;MDNKNLNRLIVVITLIIAILGLGVSLFAISSTIKISGYANFNNAKWDIHFENLSKVQLTGYAQEKARPIINKNSTSINTFKVVFGSPSDTAASEFNVVNSGDIDARITTISILNPHCIGTSEDVNTAYTDASKVCNNFKYELFYANGKRIMINDLLPAGSKKTLKLIMRYVGSEWPIENVELTDLSASIIYSQN
;
A
#
# COMPACT_ATOMS: atom_id res chain seq x y z
N MET A 1 45.05 -81.97 -14.48
CA MET A 1 44.72 -80.56 -13.97
C MET A 1 44.26 -80.72 -12.53
N ASP A 2 44.95 -80.09 -11.62
CA ASP A 2 44.77 -80.34 -10.18
C ASP A 2 43.38 -79.79 -9.76
N ASN A 3 42.56 -80.65 -9.15
CA ASN A 3 41.19 -80.32 -8.75
C ASN A 3 41.10 -79.05 -7.94
N LYS A 4 42.17 -78.65 -7.26
CA LYS A 4 42.30 -77.36 -6.51
C LYS A 4 42.31 -76.17 -7.41
N ASN A 5 42.94 -76.21 -8.56
CA ASN A 5 43.03 -75.09 -9.48
C ASN A 5 41.70 -74.95 -10.27
N LEU A 6 41.02 -76.06 -10.55
CA LEU A 6 39.70 -76.02 -11.18
C LEU A 6 38.65 -75.35 -10.29
N ASN A 7 38.63 -75.73 -9.01
CA ASN A 7 37.72 -75.12 -8.02
C ASN A 7 37.97 -73.61 -7.84
N ARG A 8 39.24 -73.19 -7.80
CA ARG A 8 39.61 -71.75 -7.76
C ARG A 8 39.14 -71.00 -9.02
N LEU A 9 39.31 -71.58 -10.17
CA LEU A 9 38.83 -71.02 -11.44
C LEU A 9 37.32 -70.83 -11.46
N ILE A 10 36.59 -71.82 -11.03
CA ILE A 10 35.12 -71.78 -10.96
C ILE A 10 34.64 -70.69 -10.00
N VAL A 11 35.27 -70.58 -8.79
CA VAL A 11 34.91 -69.51 -7.84
C VAL A 11 35.17 -68.11 -8.40
N VAL A 12 36.29 -67.91 -9.10
CA VAL A 12 36.64 -66.62 -9.68
C VAL A 12 35.64 -66.27 -10.80
N ILE A 13 35.32 -67.22 -11.66
CA ILE A 13 34.33 -67.00 -12.77
C ILE A 13 32.94 -66.67 -12.18
N THR A 14 32.51 -67.39 -11.14
CA THR A 14 31.22 -67.10 -10.49
C THR A 14 31.18 -65.73 -9.84
N LEU A 15 32.28 -65.31 -9.22
CA LEU A 15 32.40 -64.00 -8.60
C LEU A 15 32.32 -62.88 -9.68
N ILE A 16 33.00 -63.05 -10.80
CA ILE A 16 32.97 -62.11 -11.94
C ILE A 16 31.54 -61.97 -12.49
N ILE A 17 30.85 -63.11 -12.69
CA ILE A 17 29.45 -63.10 -13.15
C ILE A 17 28.53 -62.42 -12.16
N ALA A 18 28.72 -62.61 -10.84
CA ALA A 18 27.92 -61.97 -9.81
C ALA A 18 28.15 -60.46 -9.80
N ILE A 19 29.41 -59.98 -9.94
CA ILE A 19 29.74 -58.55 -10.01
C ILE A 19 29.16 -57.91 -11.27
N LEU A 20 29.25 -58.56 -12.40
CA LEU A 20 28.67 -58.08 -13.66
C LEU A 20 27.15 -58.01 -13.56
N GLY A 21 26.52 -59.03 -12.96
CA GLY A 21 25.06 -59.06 -12.74
C GLY A 21 24.56 -57.95 -11.82
N LEU A 22 25.32 -57.64 -10.76
CA LEU A 22 25.02 -56.50 -9.86
C LEU A 22 25.20 -55.17 -10.60
N GLY A 23 26.25 -55.03 -11.42
CA GLY A 23 26.45 -53.80 -12.22
C GLY A 23 25.29 -53.54 -13.20
N VAL A 24 24.85 -54.58 -13.91
CA VAL A 24 23.72 -54.46 -14.85
C VAL A 24 22.39 -54.19 -14.12
N SER A 25 22.17 -54.79 -12.94
CA SER A 25 20.96 -54.53 -12.15
C SER A 25 20.91 -53.13 -11.60
N LEU A 26 22.05 -52.54 -11.18
CA LEU A 26 22.12 -51.15 -10.74
C LEU A 26 21.89 -50.16 -11.89
N PHE A 27 22.36 -50.46 -13.08
CA PHE A 27 22.07 -49.65 -14.29
C PHE A 27 20.59 -49.74 -14.70
N ALA A 28 19.97 -50.88 -14.55
CA ALA A 28 18.56 -51.09 -14.91
C ALA A 28 17.58 -50.40 -13.93
N ILE A 29 18.00 -50.12 -12.68
CA ILE A 29 17.16 -49.46 -11.67
C ILE A 29 17.23 -47.92 -11.79
N SER A 30 18.23 -47.34 -12.44
CA SER A 30 18.29 -45.89 -12.67
C SER A 30 17.44 -45.46 -13.86
N SER A 31 16.12 -45.46 -13.69
CA SER A 31 15.23 -44.82 -14.64
C SER A 31 15.27 -43.31 -14.38
N THR A 32 15.87 -42.57 -15.30
CA THR A 32 15.84 -41.10 -15.26
C THR A 32 14.43 -40.64 -15.65
N ILE A 33 13.61 -40.28 -14.69
CA ILE A 33 12.32 -39.66 -14.96
C ILE A 33 12.62 -38.20 -15.34
N LYS A 34 12.50 -37.85 -16.60
CA LYS A 34 12.55 -36.48 -17.10
C LYS A 34 11.15 -35.89 -17.01
N ILE A 35 10.94 -34.97 -16.11
CA ILE A 35 9.73 -34.17 -16.08
C ILE A 35 10.02 -32.92 -16.93
N SER A 36 9.41 -32.86 -18.13
CA SER A 36 9.45 -31.69 -19.00
C SER A 36 8.20 -30.87 -18.69
N GLY A 37 8.39 -29.69 -18.12
CA GLY A 37 7.34 -28.72 -17.91
C GLY A 37 7.65 -27.45 -18.68
N TYR A 38 6.63 -26.78 -19.20
CA TYR A 38 6.72 -25.44 -19.73
C TYR A 38 6.14 -24.50 -18.66
N ALA A 39 6.93 -23.55 -18.16
CA ALA A 39 6.46 -22.50 -17.29
C ALA A 39 6.47 -21.19 -18.07
N ASN A 40 5.33 -20.54 -18.17
CA ASN A 40 5.22 -19.20 -18.72
C ASN A 40 5.09 -18.23 -17.55
N PHE A 41 5.99 -17.25 -17.46
CA PHE A 41 5.94 -16.19 -16.48
C PHE A 41 5.33 -14.95 -17.15
N ASN A 42 4.10 -14.63 -16.82
CA ASN A 42 3.49 -13.38 -17.22
C ASN A 42 3.97 -12.26 -16.29
N ASN A 43 4.25 -11.10 -16.85
CA ASN A 43 4.54 -9.92 -16.04
C ASN A 43 3.31 -9.57 -15.22
N ALA A 44 3.42 -9.64 -13.91
CA ALA A 44 2.36 -9.21 -13.02
C ALA A 44 2.21 -7.68 -13.09
N LYS A 45 0.98 -7.23 -13.20
CA LYS A 45 0.66 -5.81 -13.29
C LYS A 45 0.57 -5.22 -11.88
N TRP A 46 1.27 -4.10 -11.66
CA TRP A 46 1.11 -3.23 -10.51
C TRP A 46 0.30 -2.01 -10.89
N ASP A 47 -0.87 -1.81 -10.28
CA ASP A 47 -1.76 -0.69 -10.62
C ASP A 47 -2.61 -0.29 -9.41
N ILE A 48 -2.12 0.69 -8.65
CA ILE A 48 -2.83 1.30 -7.53
C ILE A 48 -3.18 2.74 -7.91
N HIS A 49 -4.45 3.08 -7.86
CA HIS A 49 -4.92 4.41 -8.25
C HIS A 49 -6.16 4.87 -7.49
N PHE A 50 -6.50 6.15 -7.61
CA PHE A 50 -7.69 6.75 -7.03
C PHE A 50 -8.85 6.81 -8.01
N GLU A 51 -10.05 6.57 -7.51
CA GLU A 51 -11.30 6.70 -8.26
C GLU A 51 -12.44 7.28 -7.40
N ASN A 52 -13.52 7.66 -8.06
CA ASN A 52 -14.81 7.97 -7.43
C ASN A 52 -14.73 9.00 -6.30
N LEU A 53 -14.06 10.11 -6.57
CA LEU A 53 -13.99 11.23 -5.63
C LEU A 53 -15.38 11.85 -5.44
N SER A 54 -15.87 11.84 -4.21
CA SER A 54 -17.15 12.43 -3.86
C SER A 54 -17.10 13.97 -3.86
N LYS A 55 -18.29 14.58 -3.90
CA LYS A 55 -18.41 16.00 -3.53
C LYS A 55 -18.01 16.18 -2.07
N VAL A 56 -17.48 17.39 -1.77
CA VAL A 56 -17.13 17.73 -0.38
C VAL A 56 -18.44 17.81 0.44
N GLN A 57 -18.47 17.06 1.53
CA GLN A 57 -19.54 17.14 2.53
C GLN A 57 -19.12 18.21 3.55
N LEU A 58 -19.94 19.25 3.66
CA LEU A 58 -19.69 20.39 4.53
C LEU A 58 -20.70 20.39 5.67
N THR A 59 -20.27 20.87 6.86
CA THR A 59 -21.17 21.13 7.98
C THR A 59 -20.98 22.58 8.45
N GLY A 60 -21.99 23.10 9.16
CA GLY A 60 -21.96 24.43 9.72
C GLY A 60 -21.90 25.54 8.67
N TYR A 61 -20.94 26.42 8.81
CA TYR A 61 -20.70 27.56 7.91
C TYR A 61 -19.57 27.31 6.93
N ALA A 62 -19.03 26.10 6.88
CA ALA A 62 -17.94 25.74 5.96
C ALA A 62 -18.37 25.93 4.49
N GLN A 63 -17.46 26.41 3.66
CA GLN A 63 -17.71 26.67 2.23
C GLN A 63 -16.60 26.06 1.37
N GLU A 64 -17.02 25.34 0.33
CA GLU A 64 -16.10 24.87 -0.73
C GLU A 64 -15.75 26.06 -1.64
N LYS A 65 -14.46 26.38 -1.73
CA LYS A 65 -13.94 27.42 -2.65
C LYS A 65 -13.30 26.83 -3.88
N ALA A 66 -12.77 25.61 -3.80
CA ALA A 66 -12.32 24.86 -4.96
C ALA A 66 -12.62 23.37 -4.75
N ARG A 67 -13.20 22.75 -5.77
CA ARG A 67 -13.55 21.34 -5.77
C ARG A 67 -12.31 20.48 -5.91
N PRO A 68 -12.14 19.43 -5.10
CA PRO A 68 -11.05 18.49 -5.27
C PRO A 68 -11.20 17.73 -6.59
N ILE A 69 -10.07 17.45 -7.24
CA ILE A 69 -10.00 16.67 -8.48
C ILE A 69 -8.92 15.61 -8.37
N ILE A 70 -9.18 14.44 -8.94
CA ILE A 70 -8.17 13.41 -9.14
C ILE A 70 -7.32 13.82 -10.36
N ASN A 71 -6.00 13.73 -10.24
CA ASN A 71 -5.08 14.05 -11.34
C ASN A 71 -5.21 13.05 -12.51
N LYS A 72 -4.62 13.37 -13.66
CA LYS A 72 -4.68 12.52 -14.86
C LYS A 72 -4.13 11.10 -14.64
N ASN A 73 -3.16 10.95 -13.76
CA ASN A 73 -2.55 9.65 -13.44
C ASN A 73 -3.30 8.91 -12.34
N SER A 74 -4.39 9.47 -11.83
CA SER A 74 -5.20 8.92 -10.73
C SER A 74 -4.42 8.60 -9.46
N THR A 75 -3.31 9.31 -9.21
CA THR A 75 -2.41 9.08 -8.08
C THR A 75 -2.43 10.19 -7.03
N SER A 76 -3.08 11.31 -7.31
CA SER A 76 -3.22 12.41 -6.36
C SER A 76 -4.58 13.10 -6.47
N ILE A 77 -5.02 13.68 -5.34
CA ILE A 77 -6.20 14.54 -5.25
C ILE A 77 -5.69 15.95 -4.99
N ASN A 78 -6.02 16.87 -5.88
CA ASN A 78 -5.53 18.24 -5.89
C ASN A 78 -6.69 19.23 -5.75
N THR A 79 -6.34 20.50 -5.56
CA THR A 79 -7.27 21.64 -5.61
C THR A 79 -8.30 21.69 -4.49
N PHE A 80 -8.05 21.03 -3.37
CA PHE A 80 -8.97 21.05 -2.23
C PHE A 80 -8.85 22.39 -1.49
N LYS A 81 -9.89 23.24 -1.58
CA LYS A 81 -9.92 24.52 -0.87
C LYS A 81 -11.26 24.71 -0.16
N VAL A 82 -11.22 24.80 1.16
CA VAL A 82 -12.38 24.99 2.04
C VAL A 82 -12.12 26.18 2.96
N VAL A 83 -13.14 26.97 3.19
CA VAL A 83 -13.15 28.03 4.20
C VAL A 83 -14.06 27.59 5.34
N PHE A 84 -13.55 27.66 6.56
CA PHE A 84 -14.29 27.39 7.79
C PHE A 84 -14.77 28.72 8.38
N GLY A 85 -15.98 28.77 8.86
CA GLY A 85 -16.59 29.98 9.44
C GLY A 85 -16.87 29.84 10.94
N SER A 86 -16.73 28.64 11.52
CA SER A 86 -16.94 28.40 12.94
C SER A 86 -16.13 27.21 13.47
N PRO A 87 -15.92 27.12 14.81
CA PRO A 87 -15.17 26.03 15.43
C PRO A 87 -15.76 24.63 15.19
N SER A 88 -17.07 24.53 14.91
CA SER A 88 -17.76 23.25 14.70
C SER A 88 -17.79 22.81 13.23
N ASP A 89 -17.26 23.63 12.33
CA ASP A 89 -17.27 23.34 10.91
C ASP A 89 -16.40 22.13 10.57
N THR A 90 -16.91 21.32 9.66
CA THR A 90 -16.17 20.19 9.11
C THR A 90 -16.27 20.18 7.59
N ALA A 91 -15.26 19.61 6.96
CA ALA A 91 -15.29 19.29 5.56
C ALA A 91 -14.77 17.85 5.38
N ALA A 92 -15.46 17.05 4.60
CA ALA A 92 -15.06 15.68 4.34
C ALA A 92 -15.26 15.33 2.86
N SER A 93 -14.39 14.46 2.35
CA SER A 93 -14.50 13.91 1.01
C SER A 93 -14.14 12.44 1.01
N GLU A 94 -14.86 11.64 0.24
CA GLU A 94 -14.61 10.20 0.11
C GLU A 94 -14.08 9.90 -1.29
N PHE A 95 -13.19 8.93 -1.37
CA PHE A 95 -12.62 8.44 -2.62
C PHE A 95 -12.20 6.97 -2.47
N ASN A 96 -12.11 6.27 -3.58
CA ASN A 96 -11.65 4.89 -3.59
C ASN A 96 -10.15 4.84 -3.88
N VAL A 97 -9.45 3.96 -3.17
CA VAL A 97 -8.15 3.43 -3.60
C VAL A 97 -8.42 2.07 -4.21
N VAL A 98 -8.01 1.89 -5.44
CA VAL A 98 -8.27 0.68 -6.25
C VAL A 98 -6.95 0.01 -6.57
N ASN A 99 -6.91 -1.30 -6.39
CA ASN A 99 -5.85 -2.16 -6.88
C ASN A 99 -6.37 -2.91 -8.12
N SER A 100 -6.11 -2.40 -9.31
CA SER A 100 -6.44 -3.07 -10.58
C SER A 100 -5.31 -3.96 -11.09
N GLY A 101 -4.29 -4.16 -10.27
CA GLY A 101 -3.18 -5.05 -10.55
C GLY A 101 -3.48 -6.52 -10.17
N ASP A 102 -2.48 -7.36 -10.42
CA ASP A 102 -2.53 -8.82 -10.20
C ASP A 102 -1.86 -9.21 -8.88
N ILE A 103 -1.31 -8.26 -8.14
CA ILE A 103 -0.53 -8.49 -6.92
C ILE A 103 -1.19 -7.78 -5.75
N ASP A 104 -1.28 -8.45 -4.62
CA ASP A 104 -1.71 -7.87 -3.36
C ASP A 104 -0.79 -6.73 -2.92
N ALA A 105 -1.38 -5.66 -2.42
CA ALA A 105 -0.67 -4.49 -1.94
C ALA A 105 -0.86 -4.31 -0.44
N ARG A 106 0.20 -3.89 0.26
CA ARG A 106 0.14 -3.49 1.67
C ARG A 106 0.58 -2.06 1.86
N ILE A 107 -0.03 -1.39 2.81
CA ILE A 107 0.38 -0.05 3.21
C ILE A 107 1.71 -0.14 3.96
N THR A 108 2.73 0.58 3.45
CA THR A 108 4.05 0.68 4.09
C THR A 108 4.25 2.00 4.78
N THR A 109 3.61 3.06 4.30
CA THR A 109 3.77 4.39 4.89
C THR A 109 2.44 5.14 4.83
N ILE A 110 2.13 5.81 5.92
CA ILE A 110 1.05 6.80 6.01
C ILE A 110 1.69 8.08 6.51
N SER A 111 1.62 9.14 5.73
CA SER A 111 2.14 10.46 6.10
C SER A 111 1.04 11.50 5.98
N ILE A 112 0.83 12.23 7.05
CA ILE A 112 -0.07 13.38 7.09
C ILE A 112 0.79 14.55 7.56
N LEU A 113 1.01 15.51 6.68
CA LEU A 113 1.79 16.71 7.02
C LEU A 113 0.93 17.68 7.80
N ASN A 114 1.54 18.30 8.80
CA ASN A 114 0.92 19.42 9.48
C ASN A 114 0.83 20.61 8.52
N PRO A 115 -0.28 21.35 8.52
CA PRO A 115 -0.42 22.54 7.70
C PRO A 115 0.59 23.62 8.10
N HIS A 116 0.99 24.42 7.14
CA HIS A 116 1.61 25.70 7.41
C HIS A 116 0.51 26.75 7.50
N CYS A 117 0.47 27.51 8.61
CA CYS A 117 -0.58 28.50 8.88
C CYS A 117 0.00 29.90 8.81
N ILE A 118 -0.67 30.76 8.09
CA ILE A 118 -0.29 32.15 7.87
C ILE A 118 -1.44 33.03 8.33
N GLY A 119 -1.25 33.82 9.39
CA GLY A 119 -2.20 34.81 9.80
C GLY A 119 -2.16 36.02 8.86
N THR A 120 -3.33 36.55 8.51
CA THR A 120 -3.46 37.64 7.53
C THR A 120 -3.64 39.05 8.19
N SER A 121 -3.61 39.13 9.51
CA SER A 121 -3.72 40.41 10.24
C SER A 121 -2.53 41.32 9.92
N GLU A 122 -2.79 42.64 9.84
CA GLU A 122 -1.74 43.65 9.73
C GLU A 122 -0.92 43.80 11.03
N ASP A 123 -1.53 43.49 12.19
CA ASP A 123 -0.80 43.37 13.45
C ASP A 123 -0.08 42.01 13.53
N VAL A 124 1.25 42.09 13.58
CA VAL A 124 2.13 40.89 13.55
C VAL A 124 1.86 39.97 14.75
N ASN A 125 1.55 40.49 15.92
CA ASN A 125 1.28 39.69 17.11
C ASN A 125 -0.06 38.91 16.95
N THR A 126 -1.09 39.59 16.46
CA THR A 126 -2.38 38.97 16.16
C THR A 126 -2.23 37.92 15.06
N ALA A 127 -1.53 38.22 13.97
CA ALA A 127 -1.26 37.26 12.88
C ALA A 127 -0.56 36.00 13.39
N TYR A 128 0.48 36.15 14.21
CA TYR A 128 1.21 35.01 14.80
C TYR A 128 0.34 34.20 15.77
N THR A 129 -0.42 34.88 16.64
CA THR A 129 -1.27 34.24 17.64
C THR A 129 -2.39 33.41 16.94
N ASP A 130 -3.05 34.02 15.97
CA ASP A 130 -4.13 33.37 15.23
C ASP A 130 -3.62 32.18 14.37
N ALA A 131 -2.48 32.36 13.70
CA ALA A 131 -1.82 31.27 12.96
C ALA A 131 -1.47 30.09 13.89
N SER A 132 -0.88 30.35 15.03
CA SER A 132 -0.54 29.33 16.04
C SER A 132 -1.78 28.64 16.60
N LYS A 133 -2.83 29.41 16.94
CA LYS A 133 -4.12 28.86 17.39
C LYS A 133 -4.73 27.91 16.38
N VAL A 134 -4.75 28.29 15.11
CA VAL A 134 -5.32 27.45 14.04
C VAL A 134 -4.46 26.23 13.80
N CYS A 135 -3.14 26.35 13.64
CA CYS A 135 -2.26 25.22 13.38
C CYS A 135 -2.32 24.15 14.49
N ASN A 136 -2.38 24.54 15.74
CA ASN A 136 -2.42 23.62 16.87
C ASN A 136 -3.75 22.85 16.96
N ASN A 137 -4.83 23.44 16.47
CA ASN A 137 -6.19 22.92 16.63
C ASN A 137 -6.84 22.44 15.33
N PHE A 138 -6.19 22.61 14.19
CA PHE A 138 -6.68 22.06 12.93
C PHE A 138 -6.32 20.59 12.81
N LYS A 139 -7.30 19.75 12.43
CA LYS A 139 -7.11 18.33 12.19
C LYS A 139 -7.40 18.03 10.73
N TYR A 140 -6.43 17.37 10.13
CA TYR A 140 -6.48 16.84 8.77
C TYR A 140 -6.23 15.33 8.87
N GLU A 141 -7.28 14.55 8.73
CA GLU A 141 -7.27 13.14 9.11
C GLU A 141 -7.81 12.26 7.98
N LEU A 142 -7.25 11.06 7.86
CA LEU A 142 -7.62 10.08 6.84
C LEU A 142 -8.04 8.77 7.51
N PHE A 143 -9.24 8.28 7.14
CA PHE A 143 -9.84 7.05 7.65
C PHE A 143 -10.37 6.18 6.51
N TYR A 144 -10.69 4.93 6.79
CA TYR A 144 -11.63 4.19 5.96
C TYR A 144 -13.03 4.80 6.12
N ALA A 145 -13.89 4.66 5.08
CA ALA A 145 -15.25 5.21 5.12
C ALA A 145 -16.11 4.66 6.28
N ASN A 146 -15.77 3.48 6.81
CA ASN A 146 -16.41 2.90 7.99
C ASN A 146 -15.92 3.47 9.33
N GLY A 147 -15.08 4.50 9.32
CA GLY A 147 -14.52 5.16 10.50
C GLY A 147 -13.31 4.47 11.13
N LYS A 148 -12.86 3.33 10.62
CA LYS A 148 -11.64 2.69 11.10
C LYS A 148 -10.41 3.49 10.68
N ARG A 149 -9.40 3.53 11.55
CA ARG A 149 -8.09 4.10 11.20
C ARG A 149 -7.40 3.24 10.15
N ILE A 150 -6.69 3.89 9.24
CA ILE A 150 -5.81 3.24 8.29
C ILE A 150 -4.52 2.89 9.04
N MET A 151 -4.03 1.67 8.87
CA MET A 151 -2.84 1.17 9.56
C MET A 151 -1.79 0.67 8.57
N ILE A 152 -0.53 0.77 8.99
CA ILE A 152 0.57 0.11 8.28
C ILE A 152 0.29 -1.40 8.27
N ASN A 153 0.61 -2.06 7.15
CA ASN A 153 0.31 -3.45 6.82
C ASN A 153 -1.16 -3.75 6.47
N ASP A 154 -2.05 -2.76 6.42
CA ASP A 154 -3.39 -2.98 5.88
C ASP A 154 -3.31 -3.48 4.44
N LEU A 155 -4.01 -4.59 4.18
CA LEU A 155 -4.02 -5.27 2.89
C LEU A 155 -5.03 -4.64 1.93
N LEU A 156 -4.61 -4.40 0.69
CA LEU A 156 -5.45 -4.11 -0.47
C LEU A 156 -5.26 -5.23 -1.49
N PRO A 157 -6.11 -6.26 -1.48
CA PRO A 157 -5.98 -7.40 -2.38
C PRO A 157 -6.02 -7.01 -3.86
N ALA A 158 -5.42 -7.83 -4.72
CA ALA A 158 -5.55 -7.72 -6.16
C ALA A 158 -7.02 -7.67 -6.60
N GLY A 159 -7.34 -6.80 -7.54
CA GLY A 159 -8.71 -6.60 -8.04
C GLY A 159 -9.69 -5.98 -7.03
N SER A 160 -9.24 -5.49 -5.88
CA SER A 160 -10.10 -4.94 -4.83
C SER A 160 -10.01 -3.42 -4.72
N LYS A 161 -10.95 -2.85 -3.95
CA LYS A 161 -10.97 -1.42 -3.60
C LYS A 161 -11.29 -1.18 -2.14
N LYS A 162 -10.82 -0.07 -1.61
CA LYS A 162 -11.15 0.46 -0.28
C LYS A 162 -11.61 1.90 -0.40
N THR A 163 -12.72 2.25 0.23
CA THR A 163 -13.17 3.65 0.31
C THR A 163 -12.51 4.33 1.49
N LEU A 164 -11.85 5.43 1.23
CA LEU A 164 -11.22 6.29 2.21
C LEU A 164 -12.02 7.57 2.38
N LYS A 165 -11.90 8.17 3.55
CA LYS A 165 -12.54 9.44 3.92
C LYS A 165 -11.48 10.38 4.47
N LEU A 166 -11.31 11.51 3.81
CA LEU A 166 -10.51 12.62 4.26
C LEU A 166 -11.41 13.57 5.05
N ILE A 167 -10.99 13.95 6.26
CA ILE A 167 -11.74 14.83 7.14
C ILE A 167 -10.85 16.01 7.53
N MET A 168 -11.40 17.19 7.41
CA MET A 168 -10.81 18.45 7.91
C MET A 168 -11.75 19.07 8.93
N ARG A 169 -11.21 19.46 10.06
CA ARG A 169 -11.98 20.10 11.13
C ARG A 169 -11.10 20.92 12.05
N TYR A 170 -11.67 21.95 12.61
CA TYR A 170 -11.10 22.68 13.74
C TYR A 170 -11.61 22.06 15.04
N VAL A 171 -10.72 21.90 16.05
CA VAL A 171 -11.08 21.29 17.34
C VAL A 171 -10.76 22.22 18.53
N GLY A 172 -10.32 23.45 18.27
CA GLY A 172 -10.05 24.44 19.30
C GLY A 172 -11.32 25.03 19.88
N SER A 173 -11.27 25.42 21.15
CA SER A 173 -12.34 26.15 21.85
C SER A 173 -12.36 27.63 21.47
N GLU A 174 -11.22 28.19 21.07
CA GLU A 174 -11.06 29.56 20.68
C GLU A 174 -10.91 29.71 19.18
N TRP A 175 -11.61 30.65 18.60
CA TRP A 175 -11.54 30.95 17.16
C TRP A 175 -10.51 32.06 16.90
N PRO A 176 -9.83 32.10 15.75
CA PRO A 176 -8.97 33.22 15.39
C PRO A 176 -9.76 34.52 15.26
N ILE A 177 -9.13 35.62 15.55
CA ILE A 177 -9.74 36.96 15.45
C ILE A 177 -9.80 37.38 13.97
N GLU A 178 -8.72 37.10 13.26
CA GLU A 178 -8.57 37.41 11.84
C GLU A 178 -8.40 36.11 11.02
N ASN A 179 -8.42 36.29 9.73
CA ASN A 179 -8.29 35.12 8.80
C ASN A 179 -6.91 34.47 8.93
N VAL A 180 -6.89 33.16 8.80
CA VAL A 180 -5.68 32.35 8.72
C VAL A 180 -5.74 31.49 7.47
N GLU A 181 -4.70 31.56 6.66
CA GLU A 181 -4.54 30.68 5.50
C GLU A 181 -3.77 29.41 5.90
N LEU A 182 -4.26 28.28 5.47
CA LEU A 182 -3.58 26.98 5.63
C LEU A 182 -3.03 26.55 4.28
N THR A 183 -1.73 26.29 4.24
CA THR A 183 -1.04 25.77 3.07
C THR A 183 -0.39 24.41 3.37
N ASP A 184 0.12 23.75 2.35
CA ASP A 184 0.88 22.50 2.47
C ASP A 184 0.10 21.33 3.09
N LEU A 185 -1.24 21.37 3.01
CA LEU A 185 -2.08 20.24 3.40
C LEU A 185 -1.79 19.05 2.52
N SER A 186 -1.22 17.99 3.09
CA SER A 186 -0.84 16.79 2.35
C SER A 186 -1.09 15.54 3.17
N ALA A 187 -1.69 14.54 2.54
CA ALA A 187 -1.78 13.19 3.07
C ALA A 187 -1.31 12.22 1.99
N SER A 188 -0.46 11.28 2.34
CA SER A 188 0.04 10.26 1.42
C SER A 188 -0.06 8.87 2.03
N ILE A 189 -0.35 7.90 1.17
CA ILE A 189 -0.31 6.47 1.50
C ILE A 189 0.58 5.81 0.46
N ILE A 190 1.60 5.11 0.93
CA ILE A 190 2.49 4.34 0.07
C ILE A 190 2.13 2.86 0.22
N TYR A 191 1.92 2.22 -0.90
CA TYR A 191 1.69 0.79 -1.01
C TYR A 191 2.94 0.09 -1.57
N SER A 192 3.24 -1.11 -1.09
CA SER A 192 4.22 -2.01 -1.68
C SER A 192 3.60 -3.38 -1.97
N GLN A 193 4.27 -4.14 -2.81
CA GLN A 193 3.96 -5.55 -3.02
C GLN A 193 4.16 -6.33 -1.73
N ASN A 194 3.29 -7.30 -1.51
CA ASN A 194 3.37 -8.20 -0.36
C ASN A 194 4.35 -9.34 -0.64
#